data_e2dfc907a6e3949260a14bac15ea47fc
#
_entry.id   e2dfc907a6e3949260a14bac15ea47fc
#
_cell.length_a   1.000
_cell.length_b   1.000
_cell.length_c   1.000
_cell.angle_alpha   90.00
_cell.angle_beta   90.00
_cell.angle_gamma   90.00
#
_symmetry.space_group_name_H-M   'P 1'
#
loop_
_entity.id
_entity.type
_entity.pdbx_description
1 polymer ?
#
loop_
_entity_poly.entity_id
_entity_poly.type
_entity_poly.pdbx_seq_one_letter_code
_entity_poly.pdbx_strand_id
1 'polypeptide(L)'
;MRRRTFVASGLGLITAAASQGLVWTFKAGAVSAQPADKPIAPPQGKWIRLAALPRAVGELLGVAVNGKLVASQGLLPGFKPAGLVYEYDPAGDAWKEKKPMPHPVHHAAVAGLNSKMYLFGGFDLPPSGPPGWNPVNDAWEYDPAADAWKALTPMPTTRGGAVAAVVGGKLYVIGGAGPVPNAGSPTIRPRQPQQSLGTVEEYDPATNKWRARAAMPTPCNHPGCEAVNGKIYVIGGRLSGAFIIGYPGNTNLVQAYDPGADSWVTKTPMPTARSGLNTATLNGIVYAAGGEMQDQQVLAAYRAFEAYDPVSDTWWQLPSMLLPRHECIMAAIGNRIHVAGGAVQSAIVPLPKGLAFETDAHEAFEVST
;
A
#
# COMPACT_ATOMS: atom_id res chain seq x y z
N MET A 1 -44.65 -33.62 -8.58
CA MET A 1 -44.80 -35.08 -8.76
C MET A 1 -43.50 -35.67 -9.25
N ARG A 2 -43.16 -36.82 -8.60
CA ARG A 2 -42.11 -37.83 -8.92
C ARG A 2 -40.66 -37.50 -8.57
N ARG A 3 -40.30 -38.02 -7.39
CA ARG A 3 -38.98 -38.47 -6.97
C ARG A 3 -38.51 -39.62 -7.85
N ARG A 4 -37.22 -39.69 -8.18
CA ARG A 4 -36.56 -40.93 -8.60
C ARG A 4 -35.29 -41.14 -7.77
N THR A 5 -35.38 -42.20 -6.96
CA THR A 5 -34.31 -42.86 -6.23
C THR A 5 -33.59 -43.81 -7.21
N PHE A 6 -32.28 -43.83 -7.19
CA PHE A 6 -31.48 -44.89 -7.81
C PHE A 6 -30.63 -45.56 -6.73
N VAL A 7 -30.90 -46.84 -6.54
CA VAL A 7 -30.07 -47.81 -5.81
C VAL A 7 -29.26 -48.56 -6.86
N ALA A 8 -27.97 -48.75 -6.65
CA ALA A 8 -27.17 -49.72 -7.38
C ALA A 8 -26.20 -50.41 -6.41
N SER A 9 -26.48 -51.64 -6.15
CA SER A 9 -25.61 -52.63 -5.53
C SER A 9 -24.74 -53.28 -6.61
N GLY A 10 -23.47 -53.57 -6.27
CA GLY A 10 -22.59 -54.37 -7.10
C GLY A 10 -21.39 -54.83 -6.28
N LEU A 11 -21.52 -56.00 -5.61
CA LEU A 11 -20.37 -56.77 -5.10
C LEU A 11 -19.63 -57.41 -6.27
N GLY A 12 -18.34 -57.22 -6.36
CA GLY A 12 -17.42 -58.02 -7.16
C GLY A 12 -16.26 -58.49 -6.30
N LEU A 13 -16.27 -59.81 -5.96
CA LEU A 13 -15.12 -60.49 -5.38
C LEU A 13 -14.03 -60.68 -6.45
N ILE A 14 -12.84 -60.24 -6.16
CA ILE A 14 -11.65 -60.70 -6.85
C ILE A 14 -10.67 -61.24 -5.82
N THR A 15 -10.42 -62.54 -5.87
CA THR A 15 -9.34 -63.23 -5.15
C THR A 15 -8.03 -62.98 -5.84
N ALA A 16 -7.03 -62.48 -5.14
CA ALA A 16 -5.65 -62.43 -5.59
C ALA A 16 -4.69 -62.87 -4.47
N ALA A 17 -3.72 -63.63 -4.88
CA ALA A 17 -2.78 -64.39 -4.08
C ALA A 17 -1.83 -63.53 -3.25
N ALA A 18 -1.40 -64.09 -2.11
CA ALA A 18 -0.44 -63.53 -1.19
C ALA A 18 0.97 -63.41 -1.80
N SER A 19 1.55 -62.21 -1.77
CA SER A 19 2.97 -61.98 -1.81
C SER A 19 3.39 -61.17 -0.58
N GLN A 20 4.43 -61.61 0.10
CA GLN A 20 4.96 -61.00 1.33
C GLN A 20 5.39 -59.57 1.04
N GLY A 21 4.71 -58.60 1.64
CA GLY A 21 5.02 -57.18 1.55
C GLY A 21 5.25 -56.61 2.94
N LEU A 22 6.37 -55.93 3.12
CA LEU A 22 6.76 -55.19 4.31
C LEU A 22 5.60 -54.29 4.80
N VAL A 23 5.19 -54.51 6.03
CA VAL A 23 4.23 -53.60 6.71
C VAL A 23 5.02 -52.39 7.26
N TRP A 24 4.91 -51.27 6.58
CA TRP A 24 5.33 -49.98 7.13
C TRP A 24 4.23 -49.48 8.08
N THR A 25 4.47 -49.60 9.39
CA THR A 25 3.62 -48.95 10.40
C THR A 25 4.02 -47.44 10.43
N PHE A 26 3.20 -46.61 9.80
CA PHE A 26 3.24 -45.17 10.07
C PHE A 26 2.68 -44.91 11.46
N LYS A 27 3.55 -44.61 12.44
CA LYS A 27 3.10 -43.94 13.66
C LYS A 27 2.60 -42.55 13.24
N ALA A 28 1.29 -42.36 13.25
CA ALA A 28 0.71 -41.04 13.23
C ALA A 28 1.16 -40.35 14.54
N GLY A 29 2.20 -39.51 14.44
CA GLY A 29 2.53 -38.58 15.49
C GLY A 29 1.33 -37.64 15.64
N ALA A 30 0.69 -37.66 16.81
CA ALA A 30 -0.29 -36.65 17.16
C ALA A 30 0.41 -35.29 17.05
N VAL A 31 0.13 -34.51 16.00
CA VAL A 31 0.44 -33.10 15.97
C VAL A 31 -0.42 -32.52 17.10
N SER A 32 0.22 -32.16 18.21
CA SER A 32 -0.44 -31.39 19.26
C SER A 32 -0.89 -30.09 18.59
N ALA A 33 -2.20 -29.93 18.42
CA ALA A 33 -2.75 -28.64 18.07
C ALA A 33 -2.26 -27.66 19.15
N GLN A 34 -1.47 -26.66 18.73
CA GLN A 34 -1.21 -25.53 19.61
C GLN A 34 -2.56 -24.97 20.03
N PRO A 35 -2.70 -24.55 21.32
CA PRO A 35 -3.93 -23.87 21.74
C PRO A 35 -4.20 -22.75 20.73
N ALA A 36 -5.40 -22.70 20.19
CA ALA A 36 -5.83 -21.58 19.38
C ALA A 36 -5.57 -20.32 20.22
N ASP A 37 -4.69 -19.46 19.73
CA ASP A 37 -4.45 -18.17 20.36
C ASP A 37 -5.82 -17.51 20.57
N LYS A 38 -6.03 -16.95 21.79
CA LYS A 38 -7.27 -16.25 22.08
C LYS A 38 -7.51 -15.21 20.99
N PRO A 39 -8.75 -15.08 20.47
CA PRO A 39 -9.04 -14.04 19.48
C PRO A 39 -8.52 -12.71 20.02
N ILE A 40 -7.63 -12.07 19.29
CA ILE A 40 -7.14 -10.74 19.65
C ILE A 40 -8.37 -9.82 19.62
N ALA A 41 -8.59 -9.06 20.71
CA ALA A 41 -9.68 -8.09 20.74
C ALA A 41 -9.37 -6.94 19.74
N PRO A 42 -10.42 -6.33 19.14
CA PRO A 42 -10.21 -5.19 18.26
C PRO A 42 -9.46 -4.06 18.98
N PRO A 43 -8.50 -3.42 18.33
CA PRO A 43 -7.80 -2.28 18.92
C PRO A 43 -8.78 -1.20 19.36
N GLN A 44 -8.57 -0.66 20.56
CA GLN A 44 -9.36 0.44 21.11
C GLN A 44 -8.52 1.72 21.03
N GLY A 45 -9.17 2.88 20.97
CA GLY A 45 -8.47 4.16 20.92
C GLY A 45 -9.38 5.34 20.59
N LYS A 46 -8.76 6.49 20.45
CA LYS A 46 -9.46 7.75 20.12
C LYS A 46 -8.63 8.59 19.15
N TRP A 47 -9.31 9.37 18.33
CA TRP A 47 -8.69 10.36 17.48
C TRP A 47 -8.34 11.63 18.26
N ILE A 48 -7.16 12.16 18.03
CA ILE A 48 -6.69 13.45 18.54
C ILE A 48 -6.20 14.30 17.37
N ARG A 49 -6.31 15.62 17.51
CA ARG A 49 -5.74 16.59 16.55
C ARG A 49 -4.34 16.97 17.00
N LEU A 50 -3.45 17.15 16.04
CA LEU A 50 -2.06 17.53 16.20
C LEU A 50 -1.76 18.76 15.35
N ALA A 51 -0.56 19.33 15.49
CA ALA A 51 -0.13 20.49 14.71
C ALA A 51 -0.25 20.22 13.21
N ALA A 52 -0.95 21.10 12.50
CA ALA A 52 -1.14 21.01 11.08
C ALA A 52 0.18 21.12 10.30
N LEU A 53 0.24 20.53 9.12
CA LEU A 53 1.34 20.74 8.17
C LEU A 53 1.52 22.24 7.86
N PRO A 54 2.73 22.69 7.52
CA PRO A 54 2.97 24.08 7.13
C PRO A 54 2.18 24.53 5.91
N ARG A 55 1.72 23.57 5.11
CA ARG A 55 0.98 23.79 3.87
C ARG A 55 0.05 22.60 3.57
N ALA A 56 -1.12 22.90 3.02
CA ALA A 56 -2.00 21.88 2.45
C ALA A 56 -1.37 21.23 1.22
N VAL A 57 -1.29 19.90 1.19
CA VAL A 57 -0.63 19.11 0.13
C VAL A 57 -1.37 17.80 -0.05
N GLY A 58 -1.75 17.50 -1.28
CA GLY A 58 -2.21 16.19 -1.69
C GLY A 58 -1.05 15.26 -2.06
N GLU A 59 -1.30 13.96 -2.09
CA GLU A 59 -0.31 12.95 -2.53
C GLU A 59 1.03 13.03 -1.77
N LEU A 60 0.97 13.46 -0.50
CA LEU A 60 2.12 13.56 0.38
C LEU A 60 2.26 12.25 1.15
N LEU A 61 3.23 11.44 0.79
CA LEU A 61 3.50 10.18 1.46
C LEU A 61 4.67 10.30 2.43
N GLY A 62 4.71 9.44 3.43
CA GLY A 62 5.77 9.50 4.43
C GLY A 62 5.89 8.23 5.24
N VAL A 63 6.95 8.18 6.02
CA VAL A 63 7.33 7.05 6.86
C VAL A 63 7.79 7.52 8.23
N ALA A 64 7.77 6.63 9.21
CA ALA A 64 8.43 6.86 10.50
C ALA A 64 9.93 6.58 10.37
N VAL A 65 10.77 7.55 10.76
CA VAL A 65 12.21 7.42 10.82
C VAL A 65 12.69 7.98 12.16
N ASN A 66 13.39 7.18 12.96
CA ASN A 66 13.93 7.59 14.27
C ASN A 66 12.88 8.26 15.19
N GLY A 67 11.65 7.74 15.21
CA GLY A 67 10.58 8.28 16.06
C GLY A 67 9.97 9.59 15.57
N LYS A 68 10.26 10.01 14.35
CA LYS A 68 9.68 11.16 13.67
C LYS A 68 8.97 10.76 12.39
N LEU A 69 7.99 11.56 11.92
CA LEU A 69 7.48 11.40 10.56
C LEU A 69 8.41 12.14 9.59
N VAL A 70 8.75 11.47 8.51
CA VAL A 70 9.44 12.09 7.37
C VAL A 70 8.55 11.90 6.14
N ALA A 71 8.12 12.99 5.57
CA ALA A 71 7.23 13.02 4.42
C ALA A 71 7.90 13.68 3.24
N SER A 72 7.59 13.20 2.03
CA SER A 72 8.17 13.73 0.80
C SER A 72 7.20 13.69 -0.36
N GLN A 73 7.59 14.34 -1.46
CA GLN A 73 6.82 14.48 -2.69
C GLN A 73 5.61 15.42 -2.54
N GLY A 74 4.51 15.14 -3.17
CA GLY A 74 3.26 15.87 -3.04
C GLY A 74 2.77 16.48 -4.34
N LEU A 75 1.49 16.78 -4.34
CA LEU A 75 0.80 17.40 -5.45
C LEU A 75 0.17 18.71 -4.97
N LEU A 76 0.52 19.80 -5.65
CA LEU A 76 -0.04 21.13 -5.39
C LEU A 76 -1.23 21.41 -6.31
N PRO A 77 -2.06 22.41 -6.01
CA PRO A 77 -3.13 22.85 -6.90
C PRO A 77 -2.67 22.98 -8.35
N GLY A 78 -3.47 22.45 -9.27
CA GLY A 78 -3.13 22.36 -10.70
C GLY A 78 -2.29 21.15 -11.07
N PHE A 79 -2.26 20.11 -10.23
CA PHE A 79 -1.54 18.85 -10.48
C PHE A 79 -0.02 19.02 -10.64
N LYS A 80 0.55 19.98 -9.94
CA LYS A 80 1.97 20.28 -10.02
C LYS A 80 2.75 19.48 -8.97
N PRO A 81 3.69 18.60 -9.35
CA PRO A 81 4.59 17.94 -8.41
C PRO A 81 5.37 18.97 -7.60
N ALA A 82 5.45 18.78 -6.29
CA ALA A 82 5.99 19.78 -5.37
C ALA A 82 7.41 19.47 -4.88
N GLY A 83 7.78 18.20 -4.78
CA GLY A 83 9.08 17.78 -4.24
C GLY A 83 9.31 18.22 -2.79
N LEU A 84 8.24 18.49 -2.03
CA LEU A 84 8.33 18.95 -0.64
C LEU A 84 8.92 17.84 0.25
N VAL A 85 9.60 18.27 1.32
CA VAL A 85 10.03 17.37 2.41
C VAL A 85 9.70 18.03 3.74
N TYR A 86 9.01 17.30 4.59
CA TYR A 86 8.66 17.72 5.94
C TYR A 86 9.07 16.68 6.97
N GLU A 87 9.53 17.14 8.12
CA GLU A 87 9.78 16.31 9.30
C GLU A 87 8.88 16.79 10.43
N TYR A 88 8.12 15.85 11.04
CA TYR A 88 7.33 16.11 12.24
C TYR A 88 8.01 15.51 13.46
N ASP A 89 8.17 16.33 14.49
CA ASP A 89 8.67 15.93 15.80
C ASP A 89 7.51 15.79 16.79
N PRO A 90 7.16 14.54 17.21
CA PRO A 90 6.07 14.35 18.17
C PRO A 90 6.32 14.97 19.54
N ALA A 91 7.58 15.15 19.95
CA ALA A 91 7.91 15.71 21.25
C ALA A 91 7.56 17.20 21.35
N GLY A 92 7.70 17.92 20.25
CA GLY A 92 7.37 19.35 20.17
C GLY A 92 6.03 19.62 19.50
N ASP A 93 5.31 18.58 19.03
CA ASP A 93 4.11 18.72 18.16
C ASP A 93 4.34 19.74 17.05
N ALA A 94 5.42 19.58 16.28
CA ALA A 94 5.84 20.59 15.31
C ALA A 94 6.40 20.00 14.02
N TRP A 95 6.09 20.65 12.89
CA TRP A 95 6.63 20.36 11.57
C TRP A 95 7.79 21.27 11.23
N LYS A 96 8.76 20.70 10.52
CA LYS A 96 9.90 21.44 9.95
C LYS A 96 10.02 21.10 8.47
N GLU A 97 10.21 22.13 7.64
CA GLU A 97 10.59 21.96 6.24
C GLU A 97 12.06 21.56 6.15
N LYS A 98 12.33 20.64 5.23
CA LYS A 98 13.64 20.05 4.97
C LYS A 98 14.03 20.26 3.50
N LYS A 99 15.25 19.84 3.15
CA LYS A 99 15.77 19.98 1.78
C LYS A 99 14.86 19.27 0.77
N PRO A 100 14.34 19.98 -0.24
CA PRO A 100 13.42 19.41 -1.21
C PRO A 100 14.07 18.31 -2.04
N MET A 101 13.21 17.48 -2.65
CA MET A 101 13.64 16.42 -3.55
C MET A 101 14.38 16.99 -4.76
N PRO A 102 15.47 16.33 -5.21
CA PRO A 102 16.20 16.74 -6.41
C PRO A 102 15.35 16.69 -7.70
N HIS A 103 14.44 15.72 -7.79
CA HIS A 103 13.48 15.58 -8.88
C HIS A 103 12.06 15.52 -8.29
N PRO A 104 11.24 16.56 -8.44
CA PRO A 104 9.87 16.57 -7.95
C PRO A 104 9.00 15.55 -8.66
N VAL A 105 8.39 14.64 -7.91
CA VAL A 105 7.43 13.64 -8.39
C VAL A 105 6.23 13.58 -7.46
N HIS A 106 5.20 12.84 -7.86
CA HIS A 106 4.08 12.43 -7.02
C HIS A 106 3.82 10.93 -7.17
N HIS A 107 3.12 10.32 -6.23
CA HIS A 107 2.79 8.88 -6.23
C HIS A 107 4.03 7.95 -6.29
N ALA A 108 5.16 8.39 -5.76
CA ALA A 108 6.31 7.51 -5.60
C ALA A 108 6.12 6.60 -4.38
N ALA A 109 6.60 5.37 -4.47
CA ALA A 109 6.62 4.44 -3.33
C ALA A 109 7.65 4.89 -2.29
N VAL A 110 7.30 4.84 -1.00
CA VAL A 110 8.20 5.23 0.10
C VAL A 110 8.34 4.11 1.13
N ALA A 111 9.53 3.96 1.70
CA ALA A 111 9.78 3.04 2.80
C ALA A 111 10.90 3.56 3.71
N GLY A 112 10.82 3.25 5.01
CA GLY A 112 11.85 3.58 6.01
C GLY A 112 12.76 2.38 6.27
N LEU A 113 14.08 2.59 6.21
CA LEU A 113 15.07 1.57 6.53
C LEU A 113 16.36 2.22 7.05
N ASN A 114 16.93 1.68 8.13
CA ASN A 114 18.23 2.11 8.67
C ASN A 114 18.33 3.63 8.89
N SER A 115 17.32 4.21 9.55
CA SER A 115 17.26 5.66 9.85
C SER A 115 17.17 6.56 8.63
N LYS A 116 16.76 6.03 7.48
CA LYS A 116 16.62 6.74 6.21
C LYS A 116 15.26 6.49 5.57
N MET A 117 14.84 7.41 4.72
CA MET A 117 13.69 7.24 3.84
C MET A 117 14.19 6.89 2.44
N TYR A 118 13.56 5.89 1.83
CA TYR A 118 13.77 5.51 0.43
C TYR A 118 12.54 5.86 -0.38
N LEU A 119 12.76 6.32 -1.59
CA LEU A 119 11.72 6.73 -2.52
C LEU A 119 12.00 6.14 -3.89
N PHE A 120 10.94 5.59 -4.53
CA PHE A 120 11.04 4.86 -5.78
C PHE A 120 9.95 5.23 -6.76
N GLY A 121 10.34 5.56 -8.00
CA GLY A 121 9.46 5.86 -9.12
C GLY A 121 8.58 7.08 -8.89
N GLY A 122 7.31 6.96 -9.25
CA GLY A 122 6.34 8.04 -9.24
C GLY A 122 6.04 8.56 -10.62
N PHE A 123 5.39 9.71 -10.67
CA PHE A 123 5.10 10.43 -11.90
C PHE A 123 5.63 11.86 -11.83
N ASP A 124 6.19 12.33 -12.93
CA ASP A 124 6.45 13.74 -13.19
C ASP A 124 5.51 14.30 -14.27
N LEU A 125 5.69 15.56 -14.62
CA LEU A 125 4.99 16.17 -15.74
C LEU A 125 5.66 15.74 -17.06
N PRO A 126 4.87 15.51 -18.13
CA PRO A 126 5.45 15.21 -19.43
C PRO A 126 6.28 16.42 -19.92
N PRO A 127 7.42 16.20 -20.58
CA PRO A 127 8.33 17.27 -21.02
C PRO A 127 7.70 18.17 -22.09
N SER A 128 6.63 17.71 -22.73
CA SER A 128 5.90 18.44 -23.75
C SER A 128 4.53 17.85 -24.01
N GLY A 129 3.65 18.59 -24.69
CA GLY A 129 2.30 18.14 -25.08
C GLY A 129 1.25 18.39 -24.00
N PRO A 130 0.06 17.78 -24.15
CA PRO A 130 -1.02 17.93 -23.19
C PRO A 130 -0.67 17.40 -21.79
N PRO A 131 -1.30 17.92 -20.73
CA PRO A 131 -1.13 17.40 -19.36
C PRO A 131 -1.29 15.89 -19.27
N GLY A 132 -0.50 15.27 -18.42
CA GLY A 132 -0.49 13.82 -18.17
C GLY A 132 0.53 13.49 -17.10
N TRP A 133 0.66 12.20 -16.79
CA TRP A 133 1.60 11.68 -15.83
C TRP A 133 2.65 10.84 -16.56
N ASN A 134 3.90 11.22 -16.40
CA ASN A 134 5.03 10.53 -17.00
C ASN A 134 5.68 9.65 -15.93
N PRO A 135 5.52 8.30 -16.00
CA PRO A 135 6.10 7.42 -14.99
C PRO A 135 7.62 7.46 -15.08
N VAL A 136 8.26 7.54 -13.92
CA VAL A 136 9.72 7.55 -13.79
C VAL A 136 10.21 6.30 -13.07
N ASN A 137 11.51 6.05 -13.08
CA ASN A 137 12.16 4.94 -12.40
C ASN A 137 13.22 5.39 -11.40
N ASP A 138 13.19 6.63 -11.00
CA ASP A 138 14.12 7.19 -10.03
C ASP A 138 14.11 6.38 -8.73
N ALA A 139 15.28 6.30 -8.12
CA ALA A 139 15.45 5.72 -6.79
C ALA A 139 16.32 6.64 -5.96
N TRP A 140 15.82 7.05 -4.80
CA TRP A 140 16.46 8.01 -3.92
C TRP A 140 16.53 7.49 -2.49
N GLU A 141 17.62 7.82 -1.80
CA GLU A 141 17.79 7.70 -0.35
C GLU A 141 17.84 9.12 0.23
N TYR A 142 17.02 9.39 1.24
CA TYR A 142 17.07 10.62 2.02
C TYR A 142 17.52 10.34 3.43
N ASP A 143 18.53 11.05 3.89
CA ASP A 143 19.03 11.03 5.26
C ASP A 143 18.49 12.26 6.02
N PRO A 144 17.50 12.07 6.93
CA PRO A 144 16.92 13.19 7.67
C PRO A 144 17.90 13.87 8.63
N ALA A 145 18.91 13.17 9.13
CA ALA A 145 19.90 13.70 10.04
C ALA A 145 20.89 14.63 9.31
N ALA A 146 21.33 14.23 8.12
CA ALA A 146 22.21 15.03 7.26
C ALA A 146 21.45 16.03 6.40
N ASP A 147 20.11 15.94 6.34
CA ASP A 147 19.25 16.71 5.41
C ASP A 147 19.73 16.61 3.96
N ALA A 148 20.01 15.39 3.50
CA ALA A 148 20.68 15.15 2.23
C ALA A 148 20.05 13.99 1.44
N TRP A 149 19.98 14.18 0.12
CA TRP A 149 19.55 13.20 -0.86
C TRP A 149 20.73 12.50 -1.53
N LYS A 150 20.57 11.22 -1.80
CA LYS A 150 21.50 10.39 -2.57
C LYS A 150 20.74 9.63 -3.64
N ALA A 151 21.18 9.79 -4.90
CA ALA A 151 20.68 8.98 -6.00
C ALA A 151 21.15 7.53 -5.87
N LEU A 152 20.26 6.60 -6.16
CA LEU A 152 20.53 5.16 -6.16
C LEU A 152 20.43 4.61 -7.59
N THR A 153 20.79 3.34 -7.80
CA THR A 153 20.51 2.67 -9.07
C THR A 153 19.02 2.72 -9.36
N PRO A 154 18.60 3.29 -10.51
CA PRO A 154 17.20 3.37 -10.89
C PRO A 154 16.50 2.02 -10.92
N MET A 155 15.18 2.00 -10.69
CA MET A 155 14.37 0.79 -10.85
C MET A 155 14.45 0.27 -12.29
N PRO A 156 14.39 -1.06 -12.50
CA PRO A 156 14.28 -1.62 -13.86
C PRO A 156 13.01 -1.19 -14.61
N THR A 157 11.90 -0.97 -13.88
CA THR A 157 10.58 -0.64 -14.47
C THR A 157 10.13 0.76 -14.07
N THR A 158 9.80 1.62 -15.06
CA THR A 158 9.17 2.94 -14.82
C THR A 158 7.73 2.76 -14.36
N ARG A 159 7.33 3.35 -13.23
CA ARG A 159 5.97 3.27 -12.70
C ARG A 159 5.71 4.24 -11.56
N GLY A 160 4.46 4.66 -11.41
CA GLY A 160 3.98 5.39 -10.25
C GLY A 160 2.75 4.72 -9.64
N GLY A 161 2.32 5.15 -8.46
CA GLY A 161 1.24 4.52 -7.71
C GLY A 161 1.58 3.10 -7.23
N ALA A 162 2.88 2.78 -7.16
CA ALA A 162 3.41 1.59 -6.54
C ALA A 162 3.56 1.79 -5.02
N VAL A 163 3.77 0.69 -4.31
CA VAL A 163 4.04 0.71 -2.87
C VAL A 163 5.38 0.06 -2.55
N ALA A 164 5.92 0.36 -1.37
CA ALA A 164 7.16 -0.25 -0.92
C ALA A 164 7.07 -0.77 0.51
N ALA A 165 7.74 -1.89 0.77
CA ALA A 165 7.85 -2.48 2.10
C ALA A 165 9.27 -3.00 2.35
N VAL A 166 9.61 -3.21 3.62
CA VAL A 166 10.92 -3.69 4.05
C VAL A 166 10.81 -5.06 4.70
N VAL A 167 11.55 -6.04 4.19
CA VAL A 167 11.70 -7.34 4.83
C VAL A 167 13.17 -7.77 4.76
N GLY A 168 13.73 -8.22 5.87
CA GLY A 168 15.10 -8.75 5.94
C GLY A 168 16.17 -7.76 5.47
N GLY A 169 15.96 -6.44 5.67
CA GLY A 169 16.87 -5.39 5.25
C GLY A 169 16.88 -5.12 3.74
N LYS A 170 15.91 -5.64 2.99
CA LYS A 170 15.67 -5.38 1.57
C LYS A 170 14.39 -4.58 1.40
N LEU A 171 14.33 -3.78 0.34
CA LEU A 171 13.15 -3.01 -0.04
C LEU A 171 12.47 -3.67 -1.24
N TYR A 172 11.17 -3.83 -1.16
CA TYR A 172 10.34 -4.44 -2.21
C TYR A 172 9.41 -3.38 -2.76
N VAL A 173 9.52 -3.07 -4.06
CA VAL A 173 8.60 -2.16 -4.76
C VAL A 173 7.62 -3.00 -5.55
N ILE A 174 6.32 -2.80 -5.27
CA ILE A 174 5.26 -3.71 -5.68
C ILE A 174 4.15 -2.95 -6.42
N GLY A 175 3.70 -3.50 -7.54
CA GLY A 175 2.57 -2.96 -8.28
C GLY A 175 2.85 -1.63 -8.97
N GLY A 176 1.83 -0.78 -9.02
CA GLY A 176 1.87 0.52 -9.67
C GLY A 176 1.17 0.54 -11.03
N ALA A 177 1.27 1.66 -11.71
CA ALA A 177 0.68 1.88 -13.02
C ALA A 177 1.68 2.45 -14.02
N GLY A 178 1.42 2.16 -15.29
CA GLY A 178 2.19 2.64 -16.41
C GLY A 178 1.42 2.55 -17.72
N PRO A 179 2.02 2.95 -18.85
CA PRO A 179 1.42 2.78 -20.16
C PRO A 179 1.29 1.29 -20.50
N VAL A 180 0.33 0.94 -21.34
CA VAL A 180 0.31 -0.40 -21.94
C VAL A 180 1.51 -0.59 -22.87
N PRO A 181 1.98 -1.82 -23.09
CA PRO A 181 3.05 -2.10 -24.04
C PRO A 181 2.72 -1.51 -25.42
N ASN A 182 3.70 -0.92 -26.07
CA ASN A 182 3.57 -0.31 -27.41
C ASN A 182 2.58 0.88 -27.48
N ALA A 183 2.34 1.58 -26.40
CA ALA A 183 1.44 2.74 -26.37
C ALA A 183 1.90 3.94 -27.23
N GLY A 184 3.12 3.92 -27.78
CA GLY A 184 3.68 5.01 -28.57
C GLY A 184 4.08 6.25 -27.74
N SER A 185 3.75 6.30 -26.45
CA SER A 185 4.11 7.35 -25.49
C SER A 185 4.31 6.75 -24.11
N PRO A 186 5.36 7.14 -23.36
CA PRO A 186 5.52 6.74 -21.99
C PRO A 186 4.52 7.43 -21.05
N THR A 187 4.00 8.60 -21.43
CA THR A 187 3.08 9.39 -20.63
C THR A 187 1.69 8.78 -20.63
N ILE A 188 1.12 8.59 -19.46
CA ILE A 188 -0.28 8.19 -19.29
C ILE A 188 -1.17 9.43 -19.18
N ARG A 189 -2.35 9.35 -19.77
CA ARG A 189 -3.33 10.44 -19.78
C ARG A 189 -4.73 9.89 -19.54
N PRO A 190 -5.65 10.73 -19.04
CA PRO A 190 -7.06 10.36 -18.99
C PRO A 190 -7.56 9.83 -20.33
N ARG A 191 -8.36 8.76 -20.32
CA ARG A 191 -8.96 8.12 -21.52
C ARG A 191 -7.96 7.51 -22.52
N GLN A 192 -6.68 7.39 -22.16
CA GLN A 192 -5.70 6.65 -22.94
C GLN A 192 -5.46 5.26 -22.33
N PRO A 193 -5.04 4.27 -23.13
CA PRO A 193 -4.69 2.96 -22.63
C PRO A 193 -3.58 3.04 -21.58
N GLN A 194 -3.86 2.47 -20.42
CA GLN A 194 -2.95 2.38 -19.28
C GLN A 194 -3.24 1.09 -18.52
N GLN A 195 -2.30 0.63 -17.72
CA GLN A 195 -2.44 -0.63 -17.01
C GLN A 195 -1.92 -0.55 -15.57
N SER A 196 -2.53 -1.36 -14.72
CA SER A 196 -1.95 -1.76 -13.45
C SER A 196 -0.88 -2.83 -13.66
N LEU A 197 0.16 -2.79 -12.87
CA LEU A 197 1.30 -3.69 -12.93
C LEU A 197 1.28 -4.68 -11.76
N GLY A 198 1.66 -5.93 -12.02
CA GLY A 198 1.96 -6.92 -11.00
C GLY A 198 3.45 -7.02 -10.67
N THR A 199 4.26 -6.14 -11.20
CA THR A 199 5.72 -6.15 -11.07
C THR A 199 6.14 -6.05 -9.60
N VAL A 200 7.09 -6.92 -9.20
CA VAL A 200 7.75 -6.90 -7.90
C VAL A 200 9.25 -6.85 -8.11
N GLU A 201 9.88 -5.82 -7.58
CA GLU A 201 11.33 -5.62 -7.66
C GLU A 201 11.90 -5.43 -6.27
N GLU A 202 12.90 -6.24 -5.94
CA GLU A 202 13.65 -6.19 -4.68
C GLU A 202 14.91 -5.36 -4.86
N TYR A 203 15.09 -4.37 -4.02
CA TYR A 203 16.29 -3.56 -3.94
C TYR A 203 17.15 -3.95 -2.74
N ASP A 204 18.43 -4.19 -2.98
CA ASP A 204 19.43 -4.41 -1.94
C ASP A 204 20.27 -3.15 -1.71
N PRO A 205 20.05 -2.42 -0.60
CA PRO A 205 20.82 -1.20 -0.33
C PRO A 205 22.31 -1.44 -0.05
N ALA A 206 22.69 -2.65 0.37
CA ALA A 206 24.09 -2.98 0.61
C ALA A 206 24.90 -3.10 -0.69
N THR A 207 24.26 -3.53 -1.77
CA THR A 207 24.91 -3.73 -3.07
C THR A 207 24.46 -2.71 -4.12
N ASN A 208 23.45 -1.88 -3.82
CA ASN A 208 22.78 -0.93 -4.74
C ASN A 208 22.29 -1.63 -6.02
N LYS A 209 21.66 -2.81 -5.89
CA LYS A 209 21.20 -3.65 -7.01
C LYS A 209 19.74 -4.04 -6.87
N TRP A 210 19.11 -4.25 -8.02
CA TRP A 210 17.75 -4.73 -8.17
C TRP A 210 17.68 -6.20 -8.56
N ARG A 211 16.62 -6.87 -8.13
CA ARG A 211 16.27 -8.23 -8.53
C ARG A 211 14.76 -8.35 -8.74
N ALA A 212 14.34 -8.93 -9.87
CA ALA A 212 12.95 -9.28 -10.11
C ALA A 212 12.49 -10.42 -9.16
N ARG A 213 11.25 -10.35 -8.71
CA ARG A 213 10.60 -11.33 -7.84
C ARG A 213 9.29 -11.81 -8.46
N ALA A 214 8.67 -12.84 -7.87
CA ALA A 214 7.39 -13.36 -8.34
C ALA A 214 6.34 -12.24 -8.41
N ALA A 215 5.76 -12.05 -9.58
CA ALA A 215 4.77 -11.01 -9.83
C ALA A 215 3.52 -11.20 -8.97
N MET A 216 2.91 -10.09 -8.54
CA MET A 216 1.64 -10.07 -7.81
C MET A 216 0.53 -10.66 -8.71
N PRO A 217 -0.25 -11.65 -8.24
CA PRO A 217 -1.24 -12.37 -9.07
C PRO A 217 -2.34 -11.46 -9.63
N THR A 218 -2.82 -10.52 -8.85
CA THR A 218 -3.79 -9.51 -9.31
C THR A 218 -3.10 -8.15 -9.33
N PRO A 219 -2.70 -7.66 -10.51
CA PRO A 219 -2.06 -6.36 -10.66
C PRO A 219 -2.93 -5.23 -10.12
N CYS A 220 -2.34 -4.31 -9.35
CA CYS A 220 -3.02 -3.11 -8.86
C CYS A 220 -2.07 -1.93 -8.69
N ASN A 221 -2.66 -0.75 -8.59
CA ASN A 221 -1.98 0.50 -8.25
C ASN A 221 -2.71 1.21 -7.10
N HIS A 222 -2.04 2.13 -6.41
CA HIS A 222 -2.56 2.87 -5.25
C HIS A 222 -3.11 1.98 -4.11
N PRO A 223 -2.52 0.80 -3.82
CA PRO A 223 -2.89 0.02 -2.65
C PRO A 223 -2.24 0.55 -1.39
N GLY A 224 -2.63 0.04 -0.22
CA GLY A 224 -1.83 0.08 1.00
C GLY A 224 -0.83 -1.08 1.03
N CYS A 225 0.25 -0.94 1.82
CA CYS A 225 1.27 -1.98 1.92
C CYS A 225 1.99 -1.95 3.26
N GLU A 226 2.04 -3.10 3.94
CA GLU A 226 2.77 -3.26 5.20
C GLU A 226 3.53 -4.58 5.26
N ALA A 227 4.63 -4.56 6.00
CA ALA A 227 5.38 -5.77 6.33
C ALA A 227 5.11 -6.20 7.77
N VAL A 228 4.65 -7.43 7.96
CA VAL A 228 4.40 -8.03 9.28
C VAL A 228 4.91 -9.47 9.29
N ASN A 229 5.66 -9.84 10.33
CA ASN A 229 6.18 -11.20 10.52
C ASN A 229 6.91 -11.75 9.30
N GLY A 230 7.71 -10.91 8.63
CA GLY A 230 8.51 -11.29 7.47
C GLY A 230 7.73 -11.46 6.17
N LYS A 231 6.44 -11.14 6.13
CA LYS A 231 5.59 -11.13 4.93
C LYS A 231 5.13 -9.72 4.60
N ILE A 232 4.83 -9.49 3.32
CA ILE A 232 4.33 -8.21 2.82
C ILE A 232 2.87 -8.37 2.44
N TYR A 233 2.03 -7.47 2.93
CA TYR A 233 0.59 -7.44 2.67
C TYR A 233 0.26 -6.25 1.78
N VAL A 234 -0.24 -6.51 0.58
CA VAL A 234 -0.76 -5.50 -0.36
C VAL A 234 -2.28 -5.49 -0.23
N ILE A 235 -2.85 -4.33 0.10
CA ILE A 235 -4.22 -4.19 0.58
C ILE A 235 -5.00 -3.20 -0.28
N GLY A 236 -6.11 -3.63 -0.88
CA GLY A 236 -6.95 -2.76 -1.70
C GLY A 236 -6.28 -2.29 -2.99
N GLY A 237 -6.51 -1.03 -3.38
CA GLY A 237 -5.99 -0.43 -4.59
C GLY A 237 -6.96 -0.45 -5.76
N ARG A 238 -6.46 -0.16 -6.97
CA ARG A 238 -7.21 -0.17 -8.24
C ARG A 238 -6.70 -1.24 -9.18
N LEU A 239 -7.63 -1.91 -9.85
CA LEU A 239 -7.35 -2.88 -10.90
C LEU A 239 -7.25 -2.20 -12.28
N SER A 240 -7.81 -0.99 -12.42
CA SER A 240 -7.72 -0.15 -13.62
C SER A 240 -6.39 0.60 -13.69
N GLY A 241 -6.23 1.51 -14.63
CA GLY A 241 -5.06 2.39 -14.68
C GLY A 241 -5.01 3.42 -13.54
N ALA A 242 -3.98 4.28 -13.54
CA ALA A 242 -3.78 5.31 -12.52
C ALA A 242 -4.88 6.38 -12.56
N PHE A 243 -5.33 6.78 -13.74
CA PHE A 243 -6.49 7.66 -13.88
C PHE A 243 -7.78 6.85 -13.82
N ILE A 244 -8.64 7.17 -12.85
CA ILE A 244 -9.99 6.64 -12.79
C ILE A 244 -10.89 7.52 -13.65
N ILE A 245 -11.43 6.98 -14.74
CA ILE A 245 -12.44 7.67 -15.53
C ILE A 245 -13.55 6.69 -15.86
N GLY A 246 -14.68 6.88 -15.20
CA GLY A 246 -15.93 6.24 -15.57
C GLY A 246 -16.17 4.82 -15.06
N TYR A 247 -15.17 4.15 -14.48
CA TYR A 247 -15.33 2.82 -13.89
C TYR A 247 -14.57 2.74 -12.58
N PRO A 248 -15.24 2.53 -11.44
CA PRO A 248 -14.57 2.27 -10.19
C PRO A 248 -13.81 0.94 -10.32
N GLY A 249 -12.50 1.01 -10.33
CA GLY A 249 -11.63 -0.17 -10.35
C GLY A 249 -11.15 -0.56 -8.96
N ASN A 250 -11.76 -0.01 -7.90
CA ASN A 250 -11.36 -0.28 -6.52
C ASN A 250 -11.56 -1.74 -6.15
N THR A 251 -10.58 -2.29 -5.46
CA THR A 251 -10.64 -3.64 -4.91
C THR A 251 -10.47 -3.62 -3.39
N ASN A 252 -10.94 -4.67 -2.75
CA ASN A 252 -10.70 -4.97 -1.35
C ASN A 252 -9.77 -6.17 -1.15
N LEU A 253 -9.14 -6.66 -2.20
CA LEU A 253 -8.24 -7.79 -2.12
C LEU A 253 -7.10 -7.53 -1.14
N VAL A 254 -6.68 -8.59 -0.46
CA VAL A 254 -5.47 -8.63 0.33
C VAL A 254 -4.59 -9.75 -0.22
N GLN A 255 -3.42 -9.39 -0.72
CA GLN A 255 -2.45 -10.31 -1.28
C GLN A 255 -1.20 -10.30 -0.41
N ALA A 256 -0.86 -11.43 0.18
CA ALA A 256 0.32 -11.56 1.03
C ALA A 256 1.46 -12.23 0.28
N TYR A 257 2.61 -11.58 0.25
CA TYR A 257 3.84 -12.06 -0.35
C TYR A 257 4.79 -12.58 0.72
N ASP A 258 5.34 -13.75 0.48
CA ASP A 258 6.41 -14.35 1.27
C ASP A 258 7.73 -14.22 0.51
N PRO A 259 8.63 -13.28 0.90
CA PRO A 259 9.91 -13.12 0.22
C PRO A 259 10.84 -14.32 0.30
N GLY A 260 10.71 -15.13 1.36
CA GLY A 260 11.50 -16.35 1.55
C GLY A 260 11.11 -17.46 0.58
N ALA A 261 9.83 -17.63 0.35
CA ALA A 261 9.26 -18.61 -0.58
C ALA A 261 9.10 -18.06 -2.00
N ASP A 262 9.26 -16.77 -2.22
CA ASP A 262 8.97 -16.04 -3.47
C ASP A 262 7.58 -16.36 -4.02
N SER A 263 6.56 -16.30 -3.16
CA SER A 263 5.21 -16.73 -3.50
C SER A 263 4.13 -15.88 -2.84
N TRP A 264 2.92 -15.91 -3.42
CA TRP A 264 1.76 -15.13 -3.01
C TRP A 264 0.63 -16.02 -2.50
N VAL A 265 -0.12 -15.50 -1.53
CA VAL A 265 -1.39 -16.06 -1.08
C VAL A 265 -2.44 -14.96 -0.93
N THR A 266 -3.70 -15.28 -1.21
CA THR A 266 -4.83 -14.37 -0.93
C THR A 266 -5.26 -14.52 0.51
N LYS A 267 -5.61 -13.40 1.14
CA LYS A 267 -6.07 -13.29 2.52
C LYS A 267 -7.50 -12.77 2.59
N THR A 268 -8.08 -12.76 3.78
CA THR A 268 -9.41 -12.20 4.01
C THR A 268 -9.49 -10.77 3.49
N PRO A 269 -10.44 -10.45 2.58
CA PRO A 269 -10.52 -9.14 1.97
C PRO A 269 -10.88 -8.05 2.98
N MET A 270 -10.38 -6.83 2.75
CA MET A 270 -10.71 -5.64 3.53
C MET A 270 -12.22 -5.35 3.45
N PRO A 271 -12.88 -4.89 4.54
CA PRO A 271 -14.32 -4.62 4.51
C PRO A 271 -14.76 -3.60 3.45
N THR A 272 -13.96 -2.53 3.23
CA THR A 272 -14.29 -1.44 2.30
C THR A 272 -13.35 -1.41 1.11
N ALA A 273 -13.85 -1.72 -0.09
CA ALA A 273 -13.05 -1.61 -1.33
C ALA A 273 -12.67 -0.15 -1.60
N ARG A 274 -11.37 0.16 -1.69
CA ARG A 274 -10.86 1.52 -1.91
C ARG A 274 -9.41 1.52 -2.41
N SER A 275 -9.04 2.60 -3.10
CA SER A 275 -7.67 2.91 -3.52
C SER A 275 -7.20 4.21 -2.88
N GLY A 276 -5.92 4.56 -3.04
CA GLY A 276 -5.37 5.75 -2.41
C GLY A 276 -5.45 5.73 -0.88
N LEU A 277 -5.65 4.55 -0.30
CA LEU A 277 -5.59 4.34 1.14
C LEU A 277 -4.13 4.28 1.58
N ASN A 278 -3.90 4.59 2.84
CA ASN A 278 -2.60 4.41 3.46
C ASN A 278 -2.68 3.42 4.62
N THR A 279 -1.53 2.83 4.92
CA THR A 279 -1.41 1.80 5.97
C THR A 279 -0.27 2.12 6.92
N ALA A 280 -0.37 1.60 8.13
CA ALA A 280 0.70 1.59 9.11
C ALA A 280 0.56 0.37 10.03
N THR A 281 1.68 -0.17 10.46
CA THR A 281 1.70 -1.29 11.40
C THR A 281 2.04 -0.83 12.82
N LEU A 282 1.23 -1.25 13.78
CA LEU A 282 1.50 -1.07 15.21
C LEU A 282 1.17 -2.35 15.96
N ASN A 283 2.14 -2.85 16.73
CA ASN A 283 1.99 -4.08 17.54
C ASN A 283 1.54 -5.31 16.73
N GLY A 284 2.03 -5.43 15.48
CA GLY A 284 1.70 -6.55 14.60
C GLY A 284 0.33 -6.46 13.91
N ILE A 285 -0.46 -5.44 14.20
CA ILE A 285 -1.74 -5.12 13.55
C ILE A 285 -1.50 -4.10 12.45
N VAL A 286 -2.08 -4.35 11.27
CA VAL A 286 -2.07 -3.41 10.15
C VAL A 286 -3.30 -2.53 10.21
N TYR A 287 -3.11 -1.23 10.24
CA TYR A 287 -4.18 -0.23 10.19
C TYR A 287 -4.28 0.31 8.77
N ALA A 288 -5.49 0.45 8.24
CA ALA A 288 -5.79 0.98 6.92
C ALA A 288 -6.74 2.19 7.04
N ALA A 289 -6.30 3.35 6.57
CA ALA A 289 -7.02 4.62 6.72
C ALA A 289 -7.34 5.27 5.38
N GLY A 290 -8.50 5.91 5.31
CA GLY A 290 -8.90 6.75 4.19
C GLY A 290 -9.05 6.00 2.87
N GLY A 291 -8.67 6.67 1.80
CA GLY A 291 -8.81 6.20 0.43
C GLY A 291 -9.88 6.96 -0.33
N GLU A 292 -10.00 6.63 -1.60
CA GLU A 292 -10.92 7.33 -2.50
C GLU A 292 -11.80 6.36 -3.31
N MET A 293 -12.91 6.91 -3.78
CA MET A 293 -13.75 6.32 -4.81
C MET A 293 -14.05 7.38 -5.86
N GLN A 294 -13.99 6.96 -7.10
CA GLN A 294 -14.37 7.80 -8.22
C GLN A 294 -15.13 6.98 -9.26
N ASP A 295 -16.30 7.44 -9.64
CA ASP A 295 -17.06 6.95 -10.80
C ASP A 295 -17.64 8.12 -11.58
N GLN A 296 -18.62 7.88 -12.47
CA GLN A 296 -19.24 8.92 -13.28
C GLN A 296 -20.12 9.90 -12.47
N GLN A 297 -20.49 9.56 -11.25
CA GLN A 297 -21.46 10.30 -10.44
C GLN A 297 -20.88 10.72 -9.09
N VAL A 298 -19.89 10.00 -8.56
CA VAL A 298 -19.36 10.19 -7.22
C VAL A 298 -17.85 10.40 -7.23
N LEU A 299 -17.41 11.48 -6.63
CA LEU A 299 -16.03 11.78 -6.32
C LEU A 299 -15.92 11.89 -4.80
N ALA A 300 -15.36 10.89 -4.15
CA ALA A 300 -15.37 10.83 -2.69
C ALA A 300 -14.04 10.39 -2.10
N ALA A 301 -13.70 10.92 -0.93
CA ALA A 301 -12.70 10.35 -0.04
C ALA A 301 -13.39 9.66 1.15
N TYR A 302 -12.78 8.59 1.65
CA TYR A 302 -13.30 7.82 2.76
C TYR A 302 -12.81 8.34 4.12
N ARG A 303 -13.67 8.18 5.13
CA ARG A 303 -13.29 8.28 6.55
C ARG A 303 -13.03 6.91 7.16
N ALA A 304 -13.05 5.87 6.35
CA ALA A 304 -12.88 4.50 6.82
C ALA A 304 -11.54 4.32 7.52
N PHE A 305 -11.57 3.69 8.68
CA PHE A 305 -10.41 3.28 9.44
C PHE A 305 -10.63 1.85 9.91
N GLU A 306 -9.80 0.95 9.47
CA GLU A 306 -9.94 -0.48 9.66
C GLU A 306 -8.61 -1.07 10.13
N ALA A 307 -8.69 -2.15 10.91
CA ALA A 307 -7.51 -2.86 11.40
C ALA A 307 -7.56 -4.31 10.95
N TYR A 308 -6.41 -4.85 10.60
CA TYR A 308 -6.22 -6.23 10.16
C TYR A 308 -5.19 -6.94 11.04
N ASP A 309 -5.56 -8.09 11.56
CA ASP A 309 -4.64 -9.01 12.21
C ASP A 309 -4.19 -10.09 11.22
N PRO A 310 -2.92 -10.06 10.78
CA PRO A 310 -2.39 -11.04 9.84
C PRO A 310 -2.29 -12.47 10.41
N VAL A 311 -2.30 -12.61 11.74
CA VAL A 311 -2.19 -13.92 12.41
C VAL A 311 -3.54 -14.64 12.37
N SER A 312 -4.61 -13.97 12.80
CA SER A 312 -5.98 -14.54 12.79
C SER A 312 -6.68 -14.35 11.44
N ASP A 313 -6.08 -13.62 10.49
CA ASP A 313 -6.68 -13.26 9.19
C ASP A 313 -8.04 -12.58 9.33
N THR A 314 -8.14 -11.61 10.28
CA THR A 314 -9.40 -10.98 10.68
C THR A 314 -9.33 -9.47 10.56
N TRP A 315 -10.43 -8.84 10.11
CA TRP A 315 -10.61 -7.41 10.02
C TRP A 315 -11.56 -6.87 11.09
N TRP A 316 -11.29 -5.66 11.57
CA TRP A 316 -12.16 -4.87 12.42
C TRP A 316 -12.39 -3.47 11.85
N GLN A 317 -13.61 -2.99 11.98
CA GLN A 317 -13.92 -1.58 11.76
C GLN A 317 -13.63 -0.79 13.05
N LEU A 318 -12.91 0.31 12.91
CA LEU A 318 -12.55 1.19 14.01
C LEU A 318 -13.27 2.54 13.91
N PRO A 319 -13.24 3.39 14.95
CA PRO A 319 -13.81 4.75 14.87
C PRO A 319 -13.26 5.51 13.68
N SER A 320 -14.14 6.02 12.83
CA SER A 320 -13.79 6.74 11.60
C SER A 320 -12.88 7.93 11.86
N MET A 321 -12.00 8.24 10.92
CA MET A 321 -11.16 9.45 10.94
C MET A 321 -12.00 10.71 11.12
N LEU A 322 -11.42 11.77 11.66
CA LEU A 322 -12.09 13.05 11.82
C LEU A 322 -12.36 13.72 10.47
N LEU A 323 -11.49 13.53 9.50
CA LEU A 323 -11.60 14.10 8.16
C LEU A 323 -11.43 12.99 7.09
N PRO A 324 -12.33 12.93 6.05
CA PRO A 324 -12.11 12.03 4.92
C PRO A 324 -10.87 12.47 4.14
N ARG A 325 -10.04 11.53 3.70
CA ARG A 325 -8.86 11.83 2.87
C ARG A 325 -8.30 10.60 2.18
N HIS A 326 -7.56 10.84 1.12
CA HIS A 326 -6.77 9.82 0.44
C HIS A 326 -5.34 10.31 0.21
N GLU A 327 -4.44 9.38 -0.05
CA GLU A 327 -3.02 9.63 -0.33
C GLU A 327 -2.39 10.65 0.63
N CYS A 328 -2.41 10.29 1.89
CA CYS A 328 -1.90 11.08 3.00
C CYS A 328 -0.69 10.36 3.66
N ILE A 329 0.07 11.05 4.46
CA ILE A 329 1.05 10.43 5.35
C ILE A 329 0.32 9.51 6.30
N MET A 330 0.80 8.26 6.46
CA MET A 330 0.39 7.38 7.54
C MET A 330 1.57 6.61 8.10
N ALA A 331 1.80 6.71 9.39
CA ALA A 331 2.86 5.96 10.06
C ALA A 331 2.58 5.83 11.57
N ALA A 332 3.14 4.79 12.17
CA ALA A 332 3.06 4.55 13.61
C ALA A 332 4.26 5.14 14.34
N ILE A 333 4.02 5.91 15.41
CA ILE A 333 5.05 6.39 16.33
C ILE A 333 4.54 6.23 17.77
N GLY A 334 5.29 5.53 18.60
CA GLY A 334 4.85 5.18 19.95
C GLY A 334 3.57 4.35 19.91
N ASN A 335 2.53 4.81 20.61
CA ASN A 335 1.19 4.19 20.58
C ASN A 335 0.21 4.90 19.64
N ARG A 336 0.68 5.69 18.70
CA ARG A 336 -0.17 6.50 17.80
C ARG A 336 0.00 6.12 16.34
N ILE A 337 -1.13 6.04 15.64
CA ILE A 337 -1.18 6.01 14.18
C ILE A 337 -1.45 7.43 13.69
N HIS A 338 -0.44 8.05 13.13
CA HIS A 338 -0.51 9.41 12.58
C HIS A 338 -1.07 9.39 11.17
N VAL A 339 -1.94 10.37 10.86
CA VAL A 339 -2.50 10.59 9.51
C VAL A 339 -2.44 12.10 9.23
N ALA A 340 -1.69 12.52 8.20
CA ALA A 340 -1.48 13.93 7.91
C ALA A 340 -1.50 14.26 6.41
N GLY A 341 -1.99 15.45 6.04
CA GLY A 341 -2.10 15.91 4.66
C GLY A 341 -3.13 15.10 3.85
N GLY A 342 -2.89 14.97 2.56
CA GLY A 342 -3.76 14.27 1.61
C GLY A 342 -4.84 15.16 1.01
N ALA A 343 -5.75 14.56 0.23
CA ALA A 343 -6.87 15.25 -0.38
C ALA A 343 -8.21 14.75 0.15
N VAL A 344 -9.14 15.70 0.42
CA VAL A 344 -10.45 15.43 1.06
C VAL A 344 -11.51 14.97 0.06
N GLN A 345 -11.19 14.94 -1.21
CA GLN A 345 -12.07 14.49 -2.29
C GLN A 345 -11.22 13.89 -3.40
N SER A 346 -11.69 12.82 -4.03
CA SER A 346 -11.09 12.32 -5.27
C SER A 346 -11.26 13.36 -6.37
N ALA A 347 -10.17 13.76 -7.02
CA ALA A 347 -10.19 14.94 -7.88
C ALA A 347 -9.79 14.63 -9.33
N ILE A 348 -10.71 14.87 -10.27
CA ILE A 348 -10.38 15.07 -11.69
C ILE A 348 -11.06 16.33 -12.26
N VAL A 349 -11.83 17.06 -11.49
CA VAL A 349 -12.53 18.26 -11.98
C VAL A 349 -11.77 19.52 -11.58
N PRO A 350 -11.61 20.47 -12.51
CA PRO A 350 -11.13 21.79 -12.16
C PRO A 350 -12.04 22.42 -11.11
N LEU A 351 -11.47 22.81 -9.98
CA LEU A 351 -12.20 23.53 -8.95
C LEU A 351 -12.39 25.00 -9.33
N PRO A 352 -13.45 25.63 -8.87
CA PRO A 352 -13.55 27.07 -8.88
C PRO A 352 -12.33 27.72 -8.19
N LYS A 353 -11.93 28.89 -8.68
CA LYS A 353 -10.78 29.62 -8.15
C LYS A 353 -10.91 29.83 -6.63
N GLY A 354 -9.90 29.45 -5.89
CA GLY A 354 -9.86 29.61 -4.41
C GLY A 354 -10.34 28.39 -3.62
N LEU A 355 -10.80 27.31 -4.28
CA LEU A 355 -11.04 26.02 -3.63
C LEU A 355 -9.84 25.11 -3.83
N ALA A 356 -9.56 24.28 -2.84
CA ALA A 356 -8.52 23.24 -2.85
C ALA A 356 -9.08 21.96 -2.29
N PHE A 357 -8.63 20.82 -2.79
CA PHE A 357 -8.95 19.51 -2.23
C PHE A 357 -7.93 19.10 -1.18
N GLU A 358 -6.76 19.68 -1.25
CA GLU A 358 -5.64 19.37 -0.36
C GLU A 358 -5.92 19.88 1.05
N THR A 359 -5.43 19.16 2.04
CA THR A 359 -5.54 19.54 3.46
C THR A 359 -4.17 19.54 4.13
N ASP A 360 -4.02 20.40 5.13
CA ASP A 360 -2.89 20.46 6.06
C ASP A 360 -3.18 19.72 7.38
N ALA A 361 -4.37 19.18 7.53
CA ALA A 361 -4.81 18.55 8.78
C ALA A 361 -3.91 17.38 9.17
N HIS A 362 -3.56 17.32 10.46
CA HIS A 362 -2.85 16.23 11.10
C HIS A 362 -3.66 15.71 12.27
N GLU A 363 -3.95 14.45 12.25
CA GLU A 363 -4.63 13.75 13.34
C GLU A 363 -3.92 12.44 13.65
N ALA A 364 -4.09 11.91 14.85
CA ALA A 364 -3.58 10.61 15.21
C ALA A 364 -4.64 9.79 15.94
N PHE A 365 -4.65 8.49 15.67
CA PHE A 365 -5.40 7.54 16.47
C PHE A 365 -4.49 7.03 17.60
N GLU A 366 -4.82 7.42 18.81
CA GLU A 366 -4.10 6.99 20.01
C GLU A 366 -4.67 5.67 20.48
N VAL A 367 -3.90 4.60 20.25
CA VAL A 367 -4.28 3.23 20.63
C VAL A 367 -4.19 3.10 22.16
N SER A 368 -5.28 2.62 22.76
CA SER A 368 -5.32 2.34 24.21
C SER A 368 -4.41 1.16 24.53
N THR A 369 -3.62 1.31 25.57
CA THR A 369 -2.72 0.26 26.12
C THR A 369 -3.47 -0.73 26.97
#